data_846097ae4c2f6afa79cf554c915b94e0
#
_entry.id   846097ae4c2f6afa79cf554c915b94e0
#
_cell.length_a   1.000
_cell.length_b   1.000
_cell.length_c   1.000
_cell.angle_alpha   90.00
_cell.angle_beta   90.00
_cell.angle_gamma   90.00
#
_symmetry.space_group_name_H-M   'P 1'
#
loop_
_entity.id
_entity.type
_entity.pdbx_description
1 polymer ?
#
loop_
_entity_poly.entity_id
_entity_poly.type
_entity_poly.pdbx_seq_one_letter_code
_entity_poly.pdbx_strand_id
1 'polypeptide(L)'
;MPHLSPRDFLDVETSLPGAASHSFWLNGSAWQFPDYENVEAFADRLVRDEVLVRDPVVNAALQDQLSETPLRTVRHRFLRATGLTQSHIRQMKRAQRAEALLQQGVSILNTVYEAGYFDQPHLTRSLKQFIGYTPAQIVRRSQPE
;
A
#
# COMPACT_ATOMS: atom_id res chain seq x y z
N MET A 1 -20.68 14.79 8.20
CA MET A 1 -20.85 13.50 7.51
C MET A 1 -20.20 12.42 8.35
N PRO A 2 -20.77 11.21 8.49
CA PRO A 2 -20.09 10.15 9.19
C PRO A 2 -18.78 9.84 8.46
N HIS A 3 -17.66 9.78 9.19
CA HIS A 3 -16.39 9.33 8.67
C HIS A 3 -16.52 7.86 8.29
N LEU A 4 -16.67 7.59 7.01
CA LEU A 4 -16.65 6.24 6.48
C LEU A 4 -15.22 5.70 6.61
N SER A 5 -15.09 4.51 7.17
CA SER A 5 -13.80 3.84 7.30
C SER A 5 -13.36 3.28 5.95
N PRO A 6 -12.06 3.31 5.57
CA PRO A 6 -11.57 2.61 4.39
C PRO A 6 -11.97 1.14 4.33
N ARG A 7 -12.20 0.50 5.48
CA ARG A 7 -12.71 -0.87 5.57
C ARG A 7 -14.08 -1.04 4.92
N ASP A 8 -14.93 0.00 4.95
CA ASP A 8 -16.29 -0.05 4.41
C ASP A 8 -16.30 0.01 2.87
N PHE A 9 -15.14 0.30 2.26
CA PHE A 9 -14.91 0.37 0.81
C PHE A 9 -14.00 -0.73 0.27
N LEU A 10 -13.64 -1.73 1.10
CA LEU A 10 -12.89 -2.89 0.62
C LEU A 10 -13.75 -3.65 -0.39
N ASP A 11 -13.19 -3.87 -1.58
CA ASP A 11 -13.84 -4.57 -2.70
C ASP A 11 -15.14 -3.90 -3.21
N VAL A 12 -15.31 -2.61 -2.93
CA VAL A 12 -16.46 -1.82 -3.41
C VAL A 12 -15.98 -0.75 -4.39
N GLU A 13 -16.47 -0.79 -5.62
CA GLU A 13 -16.32 0.32 -6.56
C GLU A 13 -17.25 1.47 -6.17
N THR A 14 -16.67 2.66 -5.99
CA THR A 14 -17.44 3.87 -5.72
C THR A 14 -17.13 4.91 -6.78
N SER A 15 -18.14 5.35 -7.49
CA SER A 15 -18.02 6.43 -8.46
C SER A 15 -18.16 7.79 -7.78
N LEU A 16 -17.17 8.64 -7.96
CA LEU A 16 -17.25 10.04 -7.53
C LEU A 16 -17.92 10.89 -8.63
N PRO A 17 -18.76 11.88 -8.27
CA PRO A 17 -19.33 12.79 -9.24
C PRO A 17 -18.24 13.54 -10.02
N GLY A 18 -18.31 13.51 -11.35
CA GLY A 18 -17.43 14.30 -12.20
C GLY A 18 -17.68 15.81 -12.02
N ALA A 19 -16.61 16.60 -12.01
CA ALA A 19 -16.69 18.05 -11.91
C ALA A 19 -16.48 18.71 -13.28
N ALA A 20 -15.36 18.39 -13.94
CA ALA A 20 -14.99 18.82 -15.28
C ALA A 20 -14.05 17.77 -15.90
N SER A 21 -13.52 18.02 -17.08
CA SER A 21 -12.51 17.14 -17.67
C SER A 21 -11.34 16.93 -16.70
N HIS A 22 -11.01 15.67 -16.41
CA HIS A 22 -9.95 15.26 -15.47
C HIS A 22 -10.15 15.71 -14.02
N SER A 23 -11.38 15.98 -13.58
CA SER A 23 -11.67 16.35 -12.20
C SER A 23 -12.93 15.69 -11.66
N PHE A 24 -13.04 15.65 -10.33
CA PHE A 24 -14.17 15.07 -9.59
C PHE A 24 -14.50 15.92 -8.36
N TRP A 25 -15.71 15.74 -7.84
CA TRP A 25 -16.15 16.40 -6.62
C TRP A 25 -15.86 15.52 -5.40
N LEU A 26 -15.18 16.08 -4.41
CA LEU A 26 -14.94 15.44 -3.13
C LEU A 26 -15.07 16.49 -2.01
N ASN A 27 -15.88 16.18 -1.00
CA ASN A 27 -16.11 17.04 0.17
C ASN A 27 -16.45 18.50 -0.17
N GLY A 28 -17.30 18.71 -1.19
CA GLY A 28 -17.76 20.03 -1.62
C GLY A 28 -16.77 20.85 -2.44
N SER A 29 -15.63 20.29 -2.79
CA SER A 29 -14.59 20.92 -3.62
C SER A 29 -14.29 20.11 -4.88
N ALA A 30 -13.89 20.80 -5.95
CA ALA A 30 -13.39 20.15 -7.15
C ALA A 30 -11.93 19.72 -6.96
N TRP A 31 -11.62 18.49 -7.36
CA TRP A 31 -10.30 17.87 -7.26
C TRP A 31 -9.87 17.38 -8.63
N GLN A 32 -8.61 17.61 -8.98
CA GLN A 32 -8.02 16.99 -10.15
C GLN A 32 -7.68 15.53 -9.85
N PHE A 33 -7.80 14.66 -10.87
CA PHE A 33 -7.28 13.30 -10.74
C PHE A 33 -5.77 13.34 -10.53
N PRO A 34 -5.23 12.50 -9.61
CA PRO A 34 -3.80 12.44 -9.39
C PRO A 34 -3.08 11.83 -10.60
N ASP A 35 -1.97 12.41 -10.96
CA ASP A 35 -1.01 11.90 -11.92
C ASP A 35 0.41 11.94 -11.32
N TYR A 36 1.43 11.56 -12.09
CA TYR A 36 2.81 11.52 -11.58
C TYR A 36 3.37 12.90 -11.21
N GLU A 37 2.84 13.98 -11.79
CA GLU A 37 3.32 15.34 -11.54
C GLU A 37 2.66 15.97 -10.32
N ASN A 38 1.40 15.61 -10.03
CA ASN A 38 0.58 16.26 -8.99
C ASN A 38 0.29 15.38 -7.77
N VAL A 39 0.69 14.10 -7.76
CA VAL A 39 0.30 13.13 -6.70
C VAL A 39 0.73 13.57 -5.29
N GLU A 40 1.89 14.20 -5.14
CA GLU A 40 2.34 14.70 -3.83
C GLU A 40 1.49 15.88 -3.36
N ALA A 41 1.25 16.87 -4.22
CA ALA A 41 0.37 18.00 -3.93
C ALA A 41 -1.07 17.57 -3.67
N PHE A 42 -1.53 16.53 -4.38
CA PHE A 42 -2.83 15.91 -4.16
C PHE A 42 -2.91 15.25 -2.77
N ALA A 43 -1.90 14.48 -2.37
CA ALA A 43 -1.83 13.84 -1.06
C ALA A 43 -1.76 14.89 0.08
N ASP A 44 -0.97 15.94 -0.07
CA ASP A 44 -0.87 17.04 0.88
C ASP A 44 -2.20 17.79 1.03
N ARG A 45 -2.91 17.98 -0.05
CA ARG A 45 -4.24 18.60 -0.02
C ARG A 45 -5.24 17.71 0.72
N LEU A 46 -5.23 16.38 0.50
CA LEU A 46 -6.08 15.45 1.23
C LEU A 46 -5.88 15.54 2.75
N VAL A 47 -4.64 15.70 3.19
CA VAL A 47 -4.31 15.87 4.61
C VAL A 47 -4.75 17.24 5.12
N ARG A 48 -4.48 18.32 4.39
CA ARG A 48 -4.82 19.70 4.78
C ARG A 48 -6.33 19.92 4.87
N ASP A 49 -7.09 19.36 3.93
CA ASP A 49 -8.55 19.47 3.88
C ASP A 49 -9.24 18.41 4.76
N GLU A 50 -8.48 17.72 5.63
CA GLU A 50 -8.95 16.70 6.59
C GLU A 50 -9.72 15.53 5.94
N VAL A 51 -9.56 15.33 4.65
CA VAL A 51 -10.11 14.16 3.94
C VAL A 51 -9.34 12.90 4.33
N LEU A 52 -8.02 13.05 4.50
CA LEU A 52 -7.12 12.01 5.00
C LEU A 52 -6.65 12.37 6.42
N VAL A 53 -7.05 11.56 7.39
CA VAL A 53 -6.64 11.74 8.80
C VAL A 53 -5.52 10.76 9.14
N ARG A 54 -4.44 11.28 9.71
CA ARG A 54 -3.33 10.46 10.21
C ARG A 54 -3.66 9.94 11.60
N ASP A 55 -3.69 8.62 11.77
CA ASP A 55 -3.79 8.00 13.09
C ASP A 55 -2.38 7.77 13.65
N PRO A 56 -2.02 8.39 14.81
CA PRO A 56 -0.68 8.26 15.41
C PRO A 56 -0.30 6.81 15.74
N VAL A 57 -1.27 5.99 16.14
CA VAL A 57 -1.05 4.56 16.45
C VAL A 57 -0.73 3.78 15.18
N VAL A 58 -1.41 4.10 14.07
CA VAL A 58 -1.14 3.49 12.77
C VAL A 58 0.25 3.88 12.26
N ASN A 59 0.63 5.16 12.38
CA ASN A 59 1.97 5.62 12.01
C ASN A 59 3.06 4.93 12.82
N ALA A 60 2.91 4.84 14.14
CA ALA A 60 3.84 4.13 15.01
C ALA A 60 3.94 2.64 14.64
N ALA A 61 2.82 2.01 14.30
CA ALA A 61 2.79 0.61 13.86
C ALA A 61 3.49 0.38 12.51
N LEU A 62 3.43 1.35 11.59
CA LEU A 62 4.11 1.29 10.30
C LEU A 62 5.62 1.48 10.41
N GLN A 63 6.07 2.18 11.46
CA GLN A 63 7.48 2.44 11.76
C GLN A 63 8.09 1.45 12.76
N ASP A 64 7.34 0.42 13.17
CA ASP A 64 7.70 -0.53 14.24
C ASP A 64 8.07 0.15 15.58
N GLN A 65 7.50 1.34 15.82
CA GLN A 65 7.73 2.18 17.02
C GLN A 65 6.57 2.05 18.03
N LEU A 66 5.98 0.85 18.15
CA LEU A 66 4.91 0.61 19.10
C LEU A 66 5.48 0.60 20.52
N SER A 67 5.13 1.61 21.33
CA SER A 67 5.33 1.60 22.76
C SER A 67 4.11 0.97 23.47
N GLU A 68 3.65 1.43 24.56
CA GLU A 68 2.72 0.83 25.53
C GLU A 68 1.29 0.52 25.04
N THR A 69 0.96 0.68 23.74
CA THR A 69 -0.41 0.45 23.26
C THR A 69 -0.70 -1.05 23.12
N PRO A 70 -1.80 -1.58 23.71
CA PRO A 70 -2.16 -2.99 23.59
C PRO A 70 -2.32 -3.43 22.12
N LEU A 71 -1.74 -4.57 21.76
CA LEU A 71 -1.75 -5.10 20.39
C LEU A 71 -3.17 -5.22 19.79
N ARG A 72 -4.18 -5.49 20.61
CA ARG A 72 -5.58 -5.54 20.16
C ARG A 72 -6.06 -4.16 19.68
N THR A 73 -5.72 -3.12 20.41
CA THR A 73 -6.06 -1.73 20.05
C THR A 73 -5.36 -1.32 18.77
N VAL A 74 -4.08 -1.64 18.63
CA VAL A 74 -3.29 -1.39 17.42
C VAL A 74 -3.94 -2.08 16.21
N ARG A 75 -4.24 -3.37 16.31
CA ARG A 75 -4.88 -4.13 15.23
C ARG A 75 -6.22 -3.54 14.82
N HIS A 76 -7.06 -3.17 15.79
CA HIS A 76 -8.37 -2.58 15.51
C HIS A 76 -8.25 -1.22 14.82
N ARG A 77 -7.41 -0.31 15.35
CA ARG A 77 -7.17 1.02 14.74
C ARG A 77 -6.57 0.90 13.36
N PHE A 78 -5.59 0.02 13.20
CA PHE A 78 -4.93 -0.21 11.92
C PHE A 78 -5.93 -0.67 10.85
N LEU A 79 -6.76 -1.68 11.16
CA LEU A 79 -7.78 -2.18 10.25
C LEU A 79 -8.83 -1.11 9.93
N ARG A 80 -9.22 -0.31 10.91
CA ARG A 80 -10.20 0.77 10.72
C ARG A 80 -9.65 1.90 9.85
N ALA A 81 -8.38 2.28 10.03
CA ALA A 81 -7.77 3.41 9.34
C ALA A 81 -7.33 3.05 7.91
N THR A 82 -6.86 1.82 7.69
CA THR A 82 -6.28 1.41 6.40
C THR A 82 -7.17 0.44 5.60
N GLY A 83 -8.16 -0.18 6.24
CA GLY A 83 -8.93 -1.27 5.66
C GLY A 83 -8.16 -2.60 5.57
N LEU A 84 -6.89 -2.63 5.92
CA LEU A 84 -6.00 -3.79 5.80
C LEU A 84 -5.49 -4.22 7.17
N THR A 85 -5.11 -5.49 7.30
CA THR A 85 -4.42 -5.95 8.51
C THR A 85 -2.94 -5.55 8.47
N GLN A 86 -2.34 -5.34 9.64
CA GLN A 86 -0.90 -5.08 9.74
C GLN A 86 -0.07 -6.23 9.13
N SER A 87 -0.54 -7.47 9.25
CA SER A 87 0.10 -8.64 8.62
C SER A 87 0.08 -8.53 7.09
N HIS A 88 -1.03 -8.09 6.50
CA HIS A 88 -1.15 -7.88 5.05
C HIS A 88 -0.14 -6.84 4.55
N ILE A 89 -0.03 -5.70 5.25
CA ILE A 89 0.96 -4.66 4.92
C ILE A 89 2.39 -5.17 5.03
N ARG A 90 2.72 -5.97 6.07
CA ARG A 90 4.05 -6.57 6.18
C ARG A 90 4.36 -7.53 5.03
N GLN A 91 3.40 -8.34 4.62
CA GLN A 91 3.56 -9.23 3.46
C GLN A 91 3.76 -8.45 2.16
N MET A 92 3.00 -7.38 1.95
CA MET A 92 3.16 -6.49 0.80
C MET A 92 4.55 -5.84 0.77
N LYS A 93 5.00 -5.26 1.90
CA LYS A 93 6.36 -4.68 2.02
C LYS A 93 7.46 -5.73 1.76
N ARG A 94 7.27 -6.97 2.23
CA ARG A 94 8.18 -8.07 1.95
C ARG A 94 8.25 -8.40 0.46
N ALA A 95 7.11 -8.44 -0.22
CA ALA A 95 7.05 -8.67 -1.66
C ALA A 95 7.73 -7.54 -2.45
N GLN A 96 7.51 -6.28 -2.09
CA GLN A 96 8.19 -5.13 -2.70
C GLN A 96 9.71 -5.19 -2.51
N ARG A 97 10.18 -5.57 -1.30
CA ARG A 97 11.61 -5.77 -1.06
C ARG A 97 12.19 -6.89 -1.94
N ALA A 98 11.49 -8.01 -2.06
CA ALA A 98 11.92 -9.12 -2.93
C ALA A 98 11.96 -8.71 -4.41
N GLU A 99 10.98 -7.95 -4.87
CA GLU A 99 10.99 -7.38 -6.23
C GLU A 99 12.22 -6.51 -6.46
N ALA A 100 12.53 -5.59 -5.55
CA ALA A 100 13.69 -4.71 -5.64
C ALA A 100 15.02 -5.50 -5.71
N LEU A 101 15.16 -6.56 -4.89
CA LEU A 101 16.34 -7.44 -4.94
C LEU A 101 16.49 -8.14 -6.30
N LEU A 102 15.40 -8.66 -6.86
CA LEU A 102 15.41 -9.30 -8.18
C LEU A 102 15.74 -8.31 -9.29
N GLN A 103 15.23 -7.08 -9.21
CA GLN A 103 15.54 -6.01 -10.17
C GLN A 103 17.01 -5.57 -10.11
N GLN A 104 17.64 -5.67 -8.94
CA GLN A 104 19.08 -5.43 -8.73
C GLN A 104 19.96 -6.60 -9.19
N GLY A 105 19.39 -7.68 -9.71
CA GLY A 105 20.13 -8.85 -10.21
C GLY A 105 20.46 -9.90 -9.14
N VAL A 106 19.89 -9.78 -7.93
CA VAL A 106 20.04 -10.82 -6.90
C VAL A 106 19.34 -12.09 -7.38
N SER A 107 20.02 -13.24 -7.24
CA SER A 107 19.45 -14.53 -7.66
C SER A 107 18.16 -14.85 -6.92
N ILE A 108 17.26 -15.62 -7.55
CA ILE A 108 15.97 -16.02 -6.94
C ILE A 108 16.21 -16.74 -5.59
N LEU A 109 17.22 -17.58 -5.51
CA LEU A 109 17.53 -18.31 -4.29
C LEU A 109 18.00 -17.36 -3.17
N ASN A 110 18.90 -16.43 -3.48
CA ASN A 110 19.35 -15.43 -2.50
C ASN A 110 18.22 -14.50 -2.08
N THR A 111 17.33 -14.12 -3.00
CA THR A 111 16.13 -13.32 -2.69
C THR A 111 15.22 -14.03 -1.69
N VAL A 112 15.05 -15.35 -1.77
CA VAL A 112 14.31 -16.14 -0.78
C VAL A 112 14.87 -15.89 0.62
N TYR A 113 16.19 -15.99 0.79
CA TYR A 113 16.85 -15.79 2.09
C TYR A 113 16.81 -14.34 2.56
N GLU A 114 17.20 -13.40 1.70
CA GLU A 114 17.33 -11.98 2.07
C GLU A 114 15.98 -11.30 2.35
N ALA A 115 14.93 -11.69 1.64
CA ALA A 115 13.58 -11.18 1.87
C ALA A 115 12.82 -11.98 2.94
N GLY A 116 13.40 -13.04 3.49
CA GLY A 116 12.82 -13.82 4.60
C GLY A 116 11.64 -14.69 4.18
N TYR A 117 11.72 -15.32 3.00
CA TYR A 117 10.77 -16.34 2.58
C TYR A 117 11.24 -17.73 3.01
N PHE A 118 10.29 -18.63 3.20
CA PHE A 118 10.61 -20.01 3.58
C PHE A 118 11.22 -20.81 2.43
N ASP A 119 10.66 -20.65 1.22
CA ASP A 119 11.08 -21.33 0.00
C ASP A 119 10.73 -20.52 -1.25
N GLN A 120 11.20 -20.98 -2.41
CA GLN A 120 10.90 -20.35 -3.71
C GLN A 120 9.40 -20.39 -4.08
N PRO A 121 8.63 -21.48 -3.85
CA PRO A 121 7.18 -21.46 -4.05
C PRO A 121 6.46 -20.41 -3.24
N HIS A 122 6.86 -20.19 -1.97
CA HIS A 122 6.31 -19.14 -1.11
C HIS A 122 6.60 -17.74 -1.68
N LEU A 123 7.85 -17.48 -2.09
CA LEU A 123 8.22 -16.23 -2.78
C LEU A 123 7.37 -16.01 -4.04
N THR A 124 7.24 -17.06 -4.88
CA THR A 124 6.49 -16.98 -6.14
C THR A 124 5.01 -16.64 -5.91
N ARG A 125 4.36 -17.28 -4.95
CA ARG A 125 2.95 -16.98 -4.60
C ARG A 125 2.80 -15.55 -4.10
N SER A 126 3.70 -15.11 -3.21
CA SER A 126 3.68 -13.77 -2.66
C SER A 126 3.87 -12.69 -3.74
N LEU A 127 4.86 -12.85 -4.61
CA LEU A 127 5.10 -11.92 -5.71
C LEU A 127 3.93 -11.87 -6.70
N LYS A 128 3.35 -13.01 -7.04
CA LYS A 128 2.13 -13.03 -7.87
C LYS A 128 0.96 -12.30 -7.23
N GLN A 129 0.77 -12.48 -5.93
CA GLN A 129 -0.34 -11.87 -5.20
C GLN A 129 -0.19 -10.34 -5.08
N PHE A 130 1.01 -9.84 -4.73
CA PHE A 130 1.21 -8.44 -4.37
C PHE A 130 1.79 -7.59 -5.51
N ILE A 131 2.54 -8.20 -6.44
CA ILE A 131 3.24 -7.51 -7.54
C ILE A 131 2.63 -7.88 -8.90
N GLY A 132 2.01 -9.06 -9.00
CA GLY A 132 1.39 -9.55 -10.24
C GLY A 132 2.32 -10.36 -11.14
N TYR A 133 3.61 -10.48 -10.81
CA TYR A 133 4.62 -11.17 -11.61
C TYR A 133 5.31 -12.28 -10.84
N THR A 134 5.82 -13.29 -11.57
CA THR A 134 6.72 -14.31 -11.01
C THR A 134 8.14 -13.78 -10.89
N PRO A 135 9.01 -14.37 -10.02
CA PRO A 135 10.42 -14.01 -9.93
C PRO A 135 11.12 -14.00 -11.29
N ALA A 136 10.90 -15.02 -12.11
CA ALA A 136 11.52 -15.13 -13.44
C ALA A 136 11.02 -14.04 -14.42
N GLN A 137 9.77 -13.62 -14.30
CA GLN A 137 9.24 -12.52 -15.10
C GLN A 137 9.85 -11.18 -14.69
N ILE A 138 10.03 -10.95 -13.38
CA ILE A 138 10.67 -9.73 -12.86
C ILE A 138 12.10 -9.65 -13.36
N VAL A 139 12.90 -10.72 -13.21
CA VAL A 139 14.29 -10.76 -13.69
C VAL A 139 14.38 -10.45 -15.18
N ARG A 140 13.52 -11.06 -16.01
CA ARG A 140 13.51 -10.79 -17.48
C ARG A 140 13.19 -9.34 -17.81
N ARG A 141 12.28 -8.71 -17.09
CA ARG A 141 11.90 -7.28 -17.32
C ARG A 141 12.97 -6.29 -16.90
N SER A 142 13.86 -6.71 -16.02
CA SER A 142 14.94 -5.86 -15.49
C SER A 142 16.25 -5.97 -16.29
N GLN A 143 16.32 -6.94 -17.23
CA GLN A 143 17.46 -7.03 -18.16
C GLN A 143 17.21 -6.09 -19.33
N PRO A 144 18.10 -5.09 -19.58
CA PRO A 144 18.02 -4.32 -20.82
C PRO A 144 18.26 -5.26 -22.03
N GLU A 145 17.50 -5.03 -23.11
CA GLU A 145 17.74 -5.68 -24.40
C GLU A 145 19.13 -5.35 -24.95
#